data_7d611cfe04597791be3a607177256fd8
#
_entry.id   7d611cfe04597791be3a607177256fd8
#
_cell.length_a   1.000
_cell.length_b   1.000
_cell.length_c   1.000
_cell.angle_alpha   90.00
_cell.angle_beta   90.00
_cell.angle_gamma   90.00
#
_symmetry.space_group_name_H-M   'P 1'
#
loop_
_entity.id
_entity.type
_entity.pdbx_description
1 polymer ?
#
loop_
_entity_poly.entity_id
_entity_poly.type
_entity_poly.pdbx_seq_one_letter_code
_entity_poly.pdbx_strand_id
1 'polypeptide(L)'
;MTKHTVDRAQLAVAIHESAHAVVGRVMGLTVRRAVIHEPDEHGHAGRCEFSRAPLGTPDVVDLAGTVAELRFEHGPRFSAYAVTDRLGVHRDDRRALVASGDPGTLDRTRRLIETTWSPIAELAATLYGFGEVSGEQVDAALKLSEYDDESTMQLSAIRAGTWPAARPIVPGGGELWRLHQS
;
A
#
# COMPACT_ATOMS: atom_id res chain seq x y z
N MET A 1 1.54 21.72 -25.09
CA MET A 1 1.41 20.55 -24.19
C MET A 1 2.08 20.90 -22.89
N THR A 2 1.31 21.18 -21.86
CA THR A 2 1.82 21.45 -20.50
C THR A 2 2.31 20.12 -19.95
N LYS A 3 3.61 19.98 -19.67
CA LYS A 3 4.16 18.86 -18.92
C LYS A 3 3.54 18.94 -17.51
N HIS A 4 2.58 18.09 -17.22
CA HIS A 4 2.15 17.89 -15.84
C HIS A 4 3.32 17.27 -15.07
N THR A 5 3.97 18.08 -14.25
CA THR A 5 5.00 17.59 -13.32
C THR A 5 4.26 16.79 -12.24
N VAL A 6 4.61 15.51 -12.08
CA VAL A 6 4.05 14.67 -11.03
C VAL A 6 4.47 15.24 -9.68
N ASP A 7 3.51 15.54 -8.81
CA ASP A 7 3.78 15.89 -7.42
C ASP A 7 4.21 14.64 -6.66
N ARG A 8 5.50 14.55 -6.35
CA ARG A 8 6.08 13.39 -5.70
C ARG A 8 5.59 13.23 -4.25
N ALA A 9 5.30 14.32 -3.56
CA ALA A 9 4.79 14.25 -2.19
C ALA A 9 3.37 13.70 -2.17
N GLN A 10 2.49 14.18 -3.04
CA GLN A 10 1.13 13.67 -3.17
C GLN A 10 1.12 12.20 -3.64
N LEU A 11 2.06 11.81 -4.53
CA LEU A 11 2.19 10.41 -4.94
C LEU A 11 2.66 9.52 -3.78
N ALA A 12 3.54 10.01 -2.90
CA ALA A 12 3.96 9.27 -1.70
C ALA A 12 2.76 9.02 -0.77
N VAL A 13 1.88 10.01 -0.57
CA VAL A 13 0.62 9.82 0.19
C VAL A 13 -0.27 8.78 -0.49
N ALA A 14 -0.42 8.84 -1.81
CA ALA A 14 -1.23 7.85 -2.53
C ALA A 14 -0.66 6.42 -2.37
N ILE A 15 0.65 6.25 -2.37
CA ILE A 15 1.32 4.97 -2.09
C ILE A 15 1.07 4.51 -0.65
N HIS A 16 1.16 5.42 0.32
CA HIS A 16 0.89 5.16 1.73
C HIS A 16 -0.52 4.59 1.93
N GLU A 17 -1.54 5.30 1.47
CA GLU A 17 -2.94 4.89 1.62
C GLU A 17 -3.26 3.61 0.83
N SER A 18 -2.68 3.47 -0.36
CA SER A 18 -2.83 2.24 -1.16
C SER A 18 -2.20 1.03 -0.48
N ALA A 19 -1.10 1.21 0.25
CA ALA A 19 -0.47 0.13 1.02
C ALA A 19 -1.35 -0.32 2.18
N HIS A 20 -1.96 0.61 2.93
CA HIS A 20 -2.95 0.27 3.95
C HIS A 20 -4.11 -0.52 3.35
N ALA A 21 -4.67 -0.07 2.22
CA ALA A 21 -5.80 -0.73 1.57
C ALA A 21 -5.44 -2.14 1.09
N VAL A 22 -4.35 -2.30 0.36
CA VAL A 22 -3.92 -3.59 -0.21
C VAL A 22 -3.52 -4.57 0.90
N VAL A 23 -2.67 -4.16 1.85
CA VAL A 23 -2.26 -5.03 2.95
C VAL A 23 -3.44 -5.34 3.86
N GLY A 24 -4.31 -4.38 4.15
CA GLY A 24 -5.54 -4.60 4.90
C GLY A 24 -6.42 -5.66 4.26
N ARG A 25 -6.63 -5.58 2.95
CA ARG A 25 -7.40 -6.59 2.20
C ARG A 25 -6.74 -7.96 2.24
N VAL A 26 -5.43 -8.03 2.08
CA VAL A 26 -4.66 -9.28 2.21
C VAL A 26 -4.80 -9.88 3.60
N MET A 27 -4.84 -9.05 4.64
CA MET A 27 -5.05 -9.49 6.04
C MET A 27 -6.51 -9.81 6.37
N GLY A 28 -7.44 -9.71 5.41
CA GLY A 28 -8.83 -10.09 5.56
C GLY A 28 -9.75 -8.95 6.00
N LEU A 29 -9.27 -7.71 6.01
CA LEU A 29 -10.13 -6.55 6.25
C LEU A 29 -10.96 -6.24 5.00
N THR A 30 -12.16 -5.71 5.20
CA THR A 30 -12.99 -5.20 4.12
C THR A 30 -12.71 -3.71 3.94
N VAL A 31 -12.05 -3.37 2.84
CA VAL A 31 -11.77 -1.97 2.48
C VAL A 31 -13.06 -1.31 2.01
N ARG A 32 -13.40 -0.17 2.58
CA ARG A 32 -14.50 0.68 2.08
C ARG A 32 -13.98 1.59 0.99
N ARG A 33 -12.95 2.35 1.29
CA ARG A 33 -12.26 3.26 0.36
C ARG A 33 -10.91 3.69 0.91
N ALA A 34 -10.05 4.20 0.04
CA ALA A 34 -8.92 5.02 0.40
C ALA A 34 -9.05 6.37 -0.31
N VAL A 35 -8.69 7.45 0.37
CA VAL A 35 -8.79 8.83 -0.14
C VAL A 35 -7.50 9.58 0.13
N ILE A 36 -7.18 10.52 -0.77
CA ILE A 36 -6.17 11.56 -0.54
C ILE A 36 -6.85 12.93 -0.62
N HIS A 37 -6.38 13.87 0.16
CA HIS A 37 -6.90 15.23 0.24
C HIS A 37 -5.76 16.21 0.57
N GLU A 38 -6.02 17.49 0.51
CA GLU A 38 -5.09 18.50 1.02
C GLU A 38 -4.81 18.21 2.51
N PRO A 39 -3.58 18.44 2.99
CA PRO A 39 -3.24 18.21 4.39
C PRO A 39 -4.20 18.94 5.34
N ASP A 40 -4.72 18.22 6.33
CA ASP A 40 -5.55 18.80 7.38
C ASP A 40 -4.70 19.57 8.42
N GLU A 41 -5.34 20.11 9.46
CA GLU A 41 -4.68 20.85 10.55
C GLU A 41 -3.65 20.01 11.33
N HIS A 42 -3.70 18.68 11.21
CA HIS A 42 -2.78 17.74 11.82
C HIS A 42 -1.71 17.22 10.85
N GLY A 43 -1.76 17.66 9.59
CA GLY A 43 -0.85 17.25 8.53
C GLY A 43 -1.20 15.92 7.86
N HIS A 44 -2.40 15.35 8.13
CA HIS A 44 -2.86 14.16 7.45
C HIS A 44 -3.37 14.54 6.04
N ALA A 45 -2.84 13.87 5.03
CA ALA A 45 -3.16 14.14 3.63
C ALA A 45 -3.93 12.99 2.97
N GLY A 46 -4.27 11.95 3.72
CA GLY A 46 -5.03 10.81 3.23
C GLY A 46 -5.55 9.93 4.36
N ARG A 47 -6.35 8.94 3.98
CA ARG A 47 -6.89 7.96 4.93
C ARG A 47 -7.43 6.73 4.19
N CYS A 48 -7.20 5.54 4.78
CA CYS A 48 -7.84 4.29 4.39
C CYS A 48 -8.93 3.89 5.39
N GLU A 49 -10.13 3.60 4.90
CA GLU A 49 -11.29 3.23 5.71
C GLU A 49 -11.64 1.75 5.54
N PHE A 50 -11.79 1.05 6.67
CA PHE A 50 -12.24 -0.34 6.72
C PHE A 50 -13.67 -0.44 7.26
N SER A 51 -14.49 -1.38 6.73
CA SER A 51 -15.88 -1.56 7.14
C SER A 51 -16.01 -2.11 8.55
N ARG A 52 -15.11 -2.99 8.96
CA ARG A 52 -15.11 -3.66 10.25
C ARG A 52 -13.75 -4.32 10.51
N ALA A 53 -13.17 -4.00 11.64
CA ALA A 53 -12.01 -4.71 12.20
C ALA A 53 -12.41 -5.21 13.60
N PRO A 54 -13.04 -6.40 13.72
CA PRO A 54 -13.64 -6.86 15.00
C PRO A 54 -12.61 -7.02 16.12
N LEU A 55 -11.34 -7.21 15.79
CA LEU A 55 -10.23 -7.38 16.73
C LEU A 55 -9.18 -6.23 16.62
N GLY A 56 -9.55 -5.12 16.02
CA GLY A 56 -8.61 -4.05 15.67
C GLY A 56 -7.90 -4.29 14.34
N THR A 57 -7.12 -3.30 13.92
CA THR A 57 -6.30 -3.39 12.70
C THR A 57 -5.04 -4.20 13.04
N PRO A 58 -4.64 -5.22 12.23
CA PRO A 58 -3.37 -5.91 12.45
C PRO A 58 -2.17 -4.96 12.31
N ASP A 59 -1.18 -5.08 13.20
CA ASP A 59 0.02 -4.21 13.24
C ASP A 59 0.75 -4.09 11.90
N VAL A 60 0.74 -5.17 11.09
CA VAL A 60 1.33 -5.16 9.75
C VAL A 60 0.61 -4.22 8.78
N VAL A 61 -0.70 -3.99 9.01
CA VAL A 61 -1.50 -3.05 8.21
C VAL A 61 -1.16 -1.63 8.62
N ASP A 62 -1.06 -1.37 9.93
CA ASP A 62 -0.73 -0.05 10.44
C ASP A 62 0.67 0.41 9.99
N LEU A 63 1.64 -0.51 9.86
CA LEU A 63 2.98 -0.21 9.34
C LEU A 63 3.07 -0.15 7.81
N ALA A 64 2.04 -0.60 7.09
CA ALA A 64 2.12 -0.77 5.64
C ALA A 64 2.41 0.54 4.90
N GLY A 65 1.73 1.62 5.29
CA GLY A 65 1.92 2.94 4.69
C GLY A 65 3.36 3.42 4.78
N THR A 66 3.90 3.49 6.00
CA THR A 66 5.29 3.91 6.25
C THR A 66 6.31 3.07 5.50
N VAL A 67 6.14 1.75 5.49
CA VAL A 67 7.07 0.83 4.79
C VAL A 67 7.00 1.01 3.27
N ALA A 68 5.81 1.23 2.72
CA ALA A 68 5.62 1.46 1.29
C ALA A 68 6.19 2.80 0.83
N GLU A 69 6.03 3.87 1.62
CA GLU A 69 6.66 5.17 1.35
C GLU A 69 8.19 5.06 1.29
N LEU A 70 8.80 4.43 2.29
CA LEU A 70 10.24 4.23 2.31
C LEU A 70 10.74 3.40 1.13
N ARG A 71 9.97 2.38 0.73
CA ARG A 71 10.26 1.62 -0.48
C ARG A 71 10.19 2.48 -1.74
N PHE A 72 9.21 3.36 -1.83
CA PHE A 72 9.05 4.29 -2.95
C PHE A 72 10.21 5.29 -3.03
N GLU A 73 10.65 5.82 -1.89
CA GLU A 73 11.69 6.85 -1.82
C GLU A 73 13.10 6.27 -2.00
N HIS A 74 13.38 5.13 -1.38
CA HIS A 74 14.73 4.56 -1.25
C HIS A 74 14.93 3.23 -1.99
N GLY A 75 13.86 2.68 -2.61
CA GLY A 75 13.88 1.35 -3.20
C GLY A 75 13.69 0.24 -2.16
N PRO A 76 13.86 -1.05 -2.54
CA PRO A 76 13.53 -2.18 -1.68
C PRO A 76 14.47 -2.36 -0.48
N ARG A 77 15.61 -1.68 -0.47
CA ARG A 77 16.64 -1.80 0.59
C ARG A 77 16.75 -0.50 1.37
N PHE A 78 16.04 -0.41 2.47
CA PHE A 78 16.15 0.68 3.43
C PHE A 78 16.40 0.13 4.85
N SER A 79 17.02 0.93 5.72
CA SER A 79 17.40 0.51 7.07
C SER A 79 16.20 0.50 8.02
N ALA A 80 16.28 -0.28 9.12
CA ALA A 80 15.30 -0.20 10.20
C ALA A 80 15.30 1.20 10.86
N TYR A 81 16.45 1.88 10.87
CA TYR A 81 16.54 3.26 11.35
C TYR A 81 15.67 4.22 10.53
N ALA A 82 15.65 4.08 9.19
CA ALA A 82 14.78 4.90 8.34
C ALA A 82 13.29 4.72 8.69
N VAL A 83 12.87 3.49 9.05
CA VAL A 83 11.51 3.23 9.50
C VAL A 83 11.22 3.94 10.82
N THR A 84 12.12 3.85 11.80
CA THR A 84 11.95 4.51 13.10
C THR A 84 11.90 6.03 12.97
N ASP A 85 12.73 6.59 12.10
CA ASP A 85 12.76 8.03 11.81
C ASP A 85 11.45 8.48 11.18
N ARG A 86 10.97 7.78 10.14
CA ARG A 86 9.70 8.07 9.47
C ARG A 86 8.49 7.93 10.40
N LEU A 87 8.47 6.93 11.28
CA LEU A 87 7.43 6.76 12.31
C LEU A 87 7.39 7.92 13.32
N GLY A 88 8.45 8.72 13.40
CA GLY A 88 8.43 9.98 14.13
C GLY A 88 7.42 10.99 13.56
N VAL A 89 7.14 10.92 12.26
CA VAL A 89 6.17 11.74 11.54
C VAL A 89 4.77 11.11 11.58
N HIS A 90 4.67 9.81 11.35
CA HIS A 90 3.40 9.06 11.32
C HIS A 90 3.05 8.52 12.72
N ARG A 91 2.32 9.32 13.51
CA ARG A 91 2.03 9.00 14.93
C ARG A 91 1.20 7.74 15.12
N ASP A 92 0.27 7.46 14.22
CA ASP A 92 -0.63 6.31 14.34
C ASP A 92 0.11 5.01 14.01
N ASP A 93 0.91 4.98 12.96
CA ASP A 93 1.80 3.85 12.63
C ASP A 93 2.81 3.58 13.76
N ARG A 94 3.33 4.63 14.39
CA ARG A 94 4.22 4.51 15.54
C ARG A 94 3.53 3.87 16.75
N ARG A 95 2.28 4.26 17.05
CA ARG A 95 1.51 3.67 18.16
C ARG A 95 1.31 2.18 17.93
N ALA A 96 1.00 1.77 16.71
CA ALA A 96 0.84 0.39 16.34
C ALA A 96 2.13 -0.42 16.54
N LEU A 97 3.28 0.08 16.09
CA LEU A 97 4.56 -0.60 16.30
C LEU A 97 4.91 -0.77 17.78
N VAL A 98 4.67 0.25 18.59
CA VAL A 98 4.92 0.19 20.05
C VAL A 98 3.95 -0.76 20.73
N ALA A 99 2.69 -0.78 20.30
CA ALA A 99 1.66 -1.65 20.88
C ALA A 99 1.84 -3.13 20.52
N SER A 100 2.38 -3.43 19.33
CA SER A 100 2.58 -4.82 18.87
C SER A 100 3.56 -5.59 19.74
N GLY A 101 4.61 -4.92 20.21
CA GLY A 101 5.69 -5.56 20.98
C GLY A 101 6.40 -6.71 20.25
N ASP A 102 6.02 -7.01 18.99
CA ASP A 102 6.55 -8.11 18.21
C ASP A 102 7.64 -7.63 17.24
N PRO A 103 8.92 -8.02 17.49
CA PRO A 103 10.04 -7.62 16.66
C PRO A 103 9.94 -8.13 15.21
N GLY A 104 9.14 -9.16 14.95
CA GLY A 104 8.93 -9.71 13.61
C GLY A 104 7.93 -8.93 12.75
N THR A 105 7.18 -7.99 13.32
CA THR A 105 6.15 -7.23 12.59
C THR A 105 6.72 -6.46 11.41
N LEU A 106 7.84 -5.76 11.58
CA LEU A 106 8.49 -5.02 10.50
C LEU A 106 8.90 -5.92 9.33
N ASP A 107 9.49 -7.07 9.61
CA ASP A 107 9.93 -8.00 8.57
C ASP A 107 8.74 -8.65 7.84
N ARG A 108 7.65 -8.93 8.55
CA ARG A 108 6.39 -9.38 7.92
C ARG A 108 5.81 -8.31 7.02
N THR A 109 5.75 -7.06 7.49
CA THR A 109 5.25 -5.94 6.70
C THR A 109 6.09 -5.74 5.44
N ARG A 110 7.43 -5.77 5.55
CA ARG A 110 8.31 -5.67 4.39
C ARG A 110 8.03 -6.77 3.35
N ARG A 111 7.91 -8.02 3.78
CA ARG A 111 7.58 -9.13 2.87
C ARG A 111 6.24 -8.93 2.18
N LEU A 112 5.22 -8.48 2.91
CA LEU A 112 3.91 -8.18 2.33
C LEU A 112 4.00 -7.06 1.29
N ILE A 113 4.68 -5.96 1.61
CA ILE A 113 4.88 -4.84 0.69
C ILE A 113 5.64 -5.28 -0.58
N GLU A 114 6.69 -6.10 -0.45
CA GLU A 114 7.40 -6.63 -1.63
C GLU A 114 6.51 -7.53 -2.49
N THR A 115 5.74 -8.42 -1.86
CA THR A 115 4.82 -9.34 -2.56
C THR A 115 3.69 -8.58 -3.25
N THR A 116 3.20 -7.49 -2.65
CA THR A 116 2.05 -6.73 -3.13
C THR A 116 2.43 -5.39 -3.78
N TRP A 117 3.69 -5.16 -4.09
CA TRP A 117 4.14 -3.87 -4.63
C TRP A 117 3.44 -3.46 -5.92
N SER A 118 3.22 -4.41 -6.84
CA SER A 118 2.54 -4.13 -8.11
C SER A 118 1.10 -3.64 -7.91
N PRO A 119 0.22 -4.35 -7.16
CA PRO A 119 -1.10 -3.83 -6.84
C PRO A 119 -1.08 -2.50 -6.06
N ILE A 120 -0.13 -2.29 -5.16
CA ILE A 120 0.02 -1.01 -4.45
C ILE A 120 0.31 0.12 -5.44
N ALA A 121 1.27 -0.06 -6.34
CA ALA A 121 1.64 0.96 -7.30
C ALA A 121 0.53 1.26 -8.32
N GLU A 122 -0.21 0.23 -8.77
CA GLU A 122 -1.36 0.37 -9.66
C GLU A 122 -2.48 1.16 -8.98
N LEU A 123 -2.81 0.80 -7.73
CA LEU A 123 -3.84 1.47 -6.96
C LEU A 123 -3.44 2.92 -6.64
N ALA A 124 -2.16 3.16 -6.30
CA ALA A 124 -1.64 4.49 -6.02
C ALA A 124 -1.71 5.42 -7.24
N ALA A 125 -1.47 4.91 -8.44
CA ALA A 125 -1.64 5.69 -9.66
C ALA A 125 -3.10 6.12 -9.86
N THR A 126 -4.06 5.22 -9.58
CA THR A 126 -5.48 5.52 -9.63
C THR A 126 -5.87 6.54 -8.55
N LEU A 127 -5.43 6.32 -7.32
CA LEU A 127 -5.69 7.20 -6.18
C LEU A 127 -5.12 8.61 -6.40
N TYR A 128 -3.89 8.70 -6.93
CA TYR A 128 -3.25 9.97 -7.29
C TYR A 128 -4.06 10.74 -8.36
N GLY A 129 -4.60 10.03 -9.36
CA GLY A 129 -5.32 10.65 -10.47
C GLY A 129 -6.76 11.07 -10.13
N PHE A 130 -7.43 10.33 -9.25
CA PHE A 130 -8.86 10.50 -8.97
C PHE A 130 -9.17 10.93 -7.53
N GLY A 131 -8.22 10.90 -6.62
CA GLY A 131 -8.37 11.30 -5.22
C GLY A 131 -9.04 10.26 -4.32
N GLU A 132 -9.69 9.24 -4.89
CA GLU A 132 -10.37 8.18 -4.16
C GLU A 132 -10.32 6.85 -4.93
N VAL A 133 -10.27 5.74 -4.18
CA VAL A 133 -10.43 4.37 -4.69
C VAL A 133 -11.34 3.57 -3.77
N SER A 134 -12.14 2.68 -4.36
CA SER A 134 -13.07 1.79 -3.64
C SER A 134 -12.43 0.44 -3.27
N GLY A 135 -13.10 -0.35 -2.40
CA GLY A 135 -12.70 -1.72 -2.11
C GLY A 135 -12.71 -2.64 -3.33
N GLU A 136 -13.63 -2.44 -4.27
CA GLU A 136 -13.69 -3.18 -5.54
C GLU A 136 -12.45 -2.93 -6.41
N GLN A 137 -11.96 -1.68 -6.43
CA GLN A 137 -10.72 -1.35 -7.13
C GLN A 137 -9.49 -1.97 -6.46
N VAL A 138 -9.50 -2.13 -5.12
CA VAL A 138 -8.46 -2.89 -4.39
C VAL A 138 -8.48 -4.36 -4.80
N ASP A 139 -9.65 -4.99 -4.85
CA ASP A 139 -9.81 -6.38 -5.27
C ASP A 139 -9.38 -6.57 -6.72
N ALA A 140 -9.72 -5.64 -7.60
CA ALA A 140 -9.27 -5.64 -9.00
C ALA A 140 -7.74 -5.50 -9.14
N ALA A 141 -7.10 -4.61 -8.38
CA ALA A 141 -5.65 -4.46 -8.37
C ALA A 141 -4.93 -5.73 -7.88
N LEU A 142 -5.51 -6.41 -6.88
CA LEU A 142 -5.06 -7.71 -6.39
C LEU A 142 -5.40 -8.87 -7.34
N LYS A 143 -6.20 -8.61 -8.38
CA LYS A 143 -6.71 -9.61 -9.33
C LYS A 143 -7.40 -10.77 -8.61
N LEU A 144 -8.21 -10.44 -7.61
CA LEU A 144 -8.97 -11.44 -6.88
C LEU A 144 -10.10 -11.98 -7.75
N SER A 145 -10.40 -13.26 -7.57
CA SER A 145 -11.56 -13.90 -8.17
C SER A 145 -12.85 -13.31 -7.60
N GLU A 146 -13.90 -13.26 -8.42
CA GLU A 146 -15.26 -12.92 -7.98
C GLU A 146 -15.85 -14.04 -7.08
N TYR A 147 -15.23 -15.21 -7.06
CA TYR A 147 -15.64 -16.34 -6.23
C TYR A 147 -14.93 -16.30 -4.87
N ASP A 148 -15.70 -16.28 -3.79
CA ASP A 148 -15.21 -16.13 -2.42
C ASP A 148 -14.15 -17.16 -2.03
N ASP A 149 -14.34 -18.43 -2.40
CA ASP A 149 -13.39 -19.50 -2.08
C ASP A 149 -12.05 -19.30 -2.78
N GLU A 150 -12.07 -18.91 -4.07
CA GLU A 150 -10.86 -18.66 -4.84
C GLU A 150 -10.14 -17.42 -4.33
N SER A 151 -10.86 -16.33 -4.09
CA SER A 151 -10.27 -15.09 -3.54
C SER A 151 -9.66 -15.33 -2.17
N THR A 152 -10.28 -16.13 -1.32
CA THR A 152 -9.74 -16.53 -0.01
C THR A 152 -8.44 -17.31 -0.14
N MET A 153 -8.36 -18.26 -1.09
CA MET A 153 -7.13 -19.00 -1.37
C MET A 153 -6.02 -18.08 -1.91
N GLN A 154 -6.36 -17.16 -2.82
CA GLN A 154 -5.42 -16.17 -3.35
C GLN A 154 -4.85 -15.28 -2.25
N LEU A 155 -5.69 -14.74 -1.38
CA LEU A 155 -5.26 -13.92 -0.23
C LEU A 155 -4.36 -14.71 0.72
N SER A 156 -4.67 -15.99 0.95
CA SER A 156 -3.86 -16.88 1.79
C SER A 156 -2.49 -17.15 1.17
N ALA A 157 -2.42 -17.34 -0.15
CA ALA A 157 -1.17 -17.52 -0.89
C ALA A 157 -0.30 -16.25 -0.86
N ILE A 158 -0.92 -15.07 -0.97
CA ILE A 158 -0.21 -13.79 -0.83
C ILE A 158 0.40 -13.67 0.57
N ARG A 159 -0.38 -13.95 1.63
CA ARG A 159 0.12 -13.93 3.03
C ARG A 159 1.28 -14.89 3.25
N ALA A 160 1.22 -16.05 2.63
CA ALA A 160 2.28 -17.06 2.70
C ALA A 160 3.52 -16.72 1.84
N GLY A 161 3.47 -15.67 1.00
CA GLY A 161 4.52 -15.33 0.06
C GLY A 161 4.68 -16.35 -1.09
N THR A 162 3.67 -17.18 -1.34
CA THR A 162 3.65 -18.21 -2.39
C THR A 162 2.92 -17.74 -3.66
N TRP A 163 2.26 -16.59 -3.62
CA TRP A 163 1.67 -15.97 -4.80
C TRP A 163 2.78 -15.66 -5.81
N PRO A 164 2.55 -15.90 -7.11
CA PRO A 164 3.56 -15.62 -8.10
C PRO A 164 4.00 -14.16 -7.96
N ALA A 165 5.29 -13.96 -7.70
CA ALA A 165 5.88 -12.65 -7.51
C ALA A 165 5.39 -11.73 -8.64
N ALA A 166 4.68 -10.67 -8.29
CA ALA A 166 4.32 -9.66 -9.24
C ALA A 166 5.62 -9.27 -9.95
N ARG A 167 5.62 -9.34 -11.28
CA ARG A 167 6.81 -8.95 -12.06
C ARG A 167 7.23 -7.58 -11.56
N PRO A 168 8.50 -7.37 -11.21
CA PRO A 168 8.93 -6.06 -10.75
C PRO A 168 8.51 -5.04 -11.80
N ILE A 169 7.77 -4.02 -11.39
CA ILE A 169 7.53 -2.86 -12.25
C ILE A 169 8.89 -2.18 -12.35
N VAL A 170 9.56 -2.43 -13.46
CA VAL A 170 10.73 -1.63 -13.83
C VAL A 170 10.15 -0.25 -14.16
N PRO A 171 10.57 0.83 -13.49
CA PRO A 171 10.16 2.17 -13.88
C PRO A 171 10.44 2.37 -15.37
N GLY A 172 9.40 2.63 -16.17
CA GLY A 172 9.48 2.71 -17.64
C GLY A 172 9.22 1.39 -18.40
N GLY A 173 8.89 0.27 -17.74
CA GLY A 173 8.69 -1.05 -18.35
C GLY A 173 7.24 -1.49 -18.58
N GLY A 174 6.25 -0.62 -18.42
CA GLY A 174 4.85 -0.95 -18.71
C GLY A 174 4.55 -0.98 -20.21
N GLU A 175 3.47 -1.68 -20.62
CA GLU A 175 3.04 -1.75 -22.02
C GLU A 175 2.80 -0.36 -22.65
N LEU A 176 2.43 0.63 -21.86
CA LEU A 176 2.30 2.04 -22.29
C LEU A 176 3.64 2.65 -22.74
N TRP A 177 4.77 2.12 -22.30
CA TRP A 177 6.09 2.56 -22.77
C TRP A 177 6.37 2.12 -24.22
N ARG A 178 5.85 0.97 -24.65
CA ARG A 178 6.08 0.44 -26.00
C ARG A 178 5.31 1.22 -27.09
N LEU A 179 4.22 1.89 -26.72
CA LEU A 179 3.40 2.66 -27.66
C LEU A 179 4.01 4.02 -28.04
N HIS A 180 5.09 4.45 -27.40
CA HIS A 180 5.76 5.72 -27.66
C HIS A 180 7.11 5.59 -28.38
N GLN A 181 7.49 4.37 -28.79
CA GLN A 181 8.72 4.12 -29.55
C GLN A 181 8.50 3.65 -30.99
N SER A 182 7.27 3.77 -31.53
CA SER A 182 6.93 3.50 -32.92
C SER A 182 6.54 4.77 -33.66
#